data_8290b1fb2bcba540bcb4c3fa63be3a4b
#
_entry.id   8290b1fb2bcba540bcb4c3fa63be3a4b
#
_cell.length_a   1.000
_cell.length_b   1.000
_cell.length_c   1.000
_cell.angle_alpha   90.00
_cell.angle_beta   90.00
_cell.angle_gamma   90.00
#
_symmetry.space_group_name_H-M   'P 1'
#
loop_
_entity.id
_entity.type
_entity.pdbx_description
1 polymer ?
#
loop_
_entity_poly.entity_id
_entity_poly.type
_entity_poly.pdbx_seq_one_letter_code
_entity_poly.pdbx_strand_id
1 'polypeptide(L)' 'MAKLLLEFPDEVDKLLDHLADREGVDKAEIMRRALALYNFVQNTPTDKRRRLAVSDENNKLLKEIRLD' A
#
# COMPACT_ATOMS: atom_id res chain seq x y z
N MET A 1 16.49 8.66 14.34
CA MET A 1 15.44 8.45 13.34
C MET A 1 15.43 9.57 12.31
N ALA A 2 15.30 9.20 11.06
CA ALA A 2 15.15 10.17 9.99
C ALA A 2 13.76 10.77 10.00
N LYS A 3 13.66 12.04 9.62
CA LYS A 3 12.38 12.72 9.44
C LYS A 3 12.24 13.14 7.99
N LEU A 4 11.05 13.02 7.46
CA LEU A 4 10.74 13.37 6.09
C LEU A 4 9.46 14.18 6.05
N LEU A 5 9.53 15.34 5.40
CA LEU A 5 8.34 16.13 5.15
C LEU A 5 7.86 15.84 3.74
N LEU A 6 6.61 15.41 3.61
CA LEU A 6 6.00 15.10 2.32
C LEU A 6 4.78 15.99 2.09
N GLU A 7 4.69 16.51 0.89
CA GLU A 7 3.51 17.23 0.44
C GLU A 7 2.79 16.40 -0.62
N PHE A 8 1.48 16.31 -0.49
CA PHE A 8 0.65 15.56 -1.41
C PHE A 8 -0.40 16.45 -2.04
N PRO A 9 -0.81 16.16 -3.28
CA PRO A 9 -2.03 16.75 -3.81
C PRO A 9 -3.21 16.46 -2.89
N ASP A 10 -4.21 17.36 -2.91
CA ASP A 10 -5.38 17.23 -2.04
C ASP A 10 -6.06 15.88 -2.15
N GLU A 11 -6.12 15.31 -3.34
CA GLU A 11 -6.75 14.00 -3.56
C GLU A 11 -6.06 12.90 -2.78
N VAL A 12 -4.72 12.92 -2.76
CA VAL A 12 -3.93 11.93 -2.04
C VAL A 12 -4.08 12.14 -0.54
N ASP A 13 -4.07 13.39 -0.09
CA ASP A 13 -4.24 13.70 1.32
C ASP A 13 -5.60 13.25 1.84
N LYS A 14 -6.66 13.46 1.07
CA LYS A 14 -8.00 12.99 1.42
C LYS A 14 -8.08 11.47 1.48
N LEU A 15 -7.38 10.80 0.57
CA LEU A 15 -7.33 9.35 0.60
C LEU A 15 -6.63 8.84 1.87
N LEU A 16 -5.53 9.49 2.26
CA LEU A 16 -4.83 9.14 3.49
C LEU A 16 -5.73 9.36 4.71
N ASP A 17 -6.46 10.47 4.76
CA ASP A 17 -7.41 10.73 5.84
C ASP A 17 -8.48 9.65 5.91
N HIS A 18 -9.02 9.28 4.79
CA HIS A 18 -10.06 8.25 4.71
C HIS A 18 -9.56 6.90 5.21
N LEU A 19 -8.36 6.51 4.76
CA LEU A 19 -7.77 5.24 5.16
C LEU A 19 -7.41 5.24 6.65
N ALA A 20 -6.88 6.35 7.15
CA ALA A 20 -6.53 6.49 8.56
C ALA A 20 -7.77 6.37 9.45
N ASP A 21 -8.84 7.05 9.09
CA ASP A 21 -10.10 6.99 9.82
C ASP A 21 -10.68 5.57 9.82
N ARG A 22 -10.68 4.95 8.65
CA ARG A 22 -11.22 3.61 8.49
C ARG A 22 -10.47 2.57 9.31
N GLU A 23 -9.15 2.71 9.38
CA GLU A 23 -8.30 1.76 10.11
C GLU A 23 -8.12 2.15 11.58
N GLY A 24 -8.57 3.33 11.98
CA GLY A 24 -8.40 3.79 13.35
C GLY A 24 -6.95 4.09 13.72
N VAL A 25 -6.16 4.55 12.77
CA VAL A 25 -4.75 4.88 12.95
C VAL A 25 -4.46 6.25 12.36
N ASP A 26 -3.25 6.77 12.56
CA ASP A 26 -2.86 8.04 11.95
C ASP A 26 -2.33 7.85 10.53
N LYS A 27 -2.15 8.97 9.83
CA LYS A 27 -1.65 8.96 8.45
C LYS A 27 -0.26 8.35 8.34
N ALA A 28 0.60 8.59 9.33
CA ALA A 28 1.96 8.06 9.33
C ALA A 28 1.94 6.53 9.35
N GLU A 29 1.01 5.94 10.08
CA GLU A 29 0.88 4.49 10.12
C GLU A 29 0.42 3.94 8.78
N ILE A 30 -0.51 4.62 8.09
CA ILE A 30 -0.94 4.22 6.74
C ILE A 30 0.27 4.25 5.79
N MET A 31 1.07 5.31 5.86
CA MET A 31 2.28 5.42 5.03
C MET A 31 3.26 4.29 5.33
N ARG A 32 3.47 3.98 6.61
CA ARG A 32 4.35 2.89 7.01
C ARG A 32 3.89 1.55 6.43
N ARG A 33 2.58 1.29 6.51
CA ARG A 33 1.99 0.04 5.98
C ARG A 33 2.14 -0.04 4.46
N ALA A 34 1.92 1.09 3.77
CA ALA A 34 2.07 1.15 2.33
C ALA A 34 3.51 0.86 1.90
N LEU A 35 4.48 1.45 2.60
CA LEU A 35 5.90 1.21 2.31
C LEU A 35 6.29 -0.24 2.59
N ALA A 36 5.79 -0.81 3.68
CA ALA A 36 6.06 -2.20 4.01
C ALA A 36 5.53 -3.14 2.92
N LEU A 37 4.33 -2.87 2.43
CA LEU A 37 3.73 -3.65 1.37
C LEU A 37 4.54 -3.55 0.08
N TYR A 38 4.91 -2.35 -0.31
CA TYR A 38 5.68 -2.12 -1.51
C TYR A 38 7.05 -2.80 -1.44
N ASN A 39 7.71 -2.65 -0.29
CA ASN A 39 9.01 -3.28 -0.06
C ASN A 39 8.92 -4.80 -0.14
N PHE A 40 7.87 -5.37 0.45
CA PHE A 40 7.63 -6.81 0.39
C PHE A 40 7.52 -7.29 -1.06
N VAL A 41 6.73 -6.58 -1.87
CA VAL A 41 6.54 -6.95 -3.26
C VAL A 41 7.85 -6.84 -4.04
N GLN A 42 8.62 -5.78 -3.83
CA GLN A 42 9.88 -5.57 -4.54
C GLN A 42 10.95 -6.59 -4.16
N ASN A 43 10.90 -7.09 -2.93
CA ASN A 43 11.89 -8.07 -2.45
C ASN A 43 11.50 -9.51 -2.74
N THR A 44 10.32 -9.76 -3.29
CA THR A 44 9.92 -11.11 -3.66
C THR A 44 10.66 -11.52 -4.94
N PRO A 45 11.49 -12.58 -4.89
CA PRO A 45 12.25 -13.00 -6.06
C PRO A 45 11.33 -13.50 -7.18
N THR A 46 11.55 -12.97 -8.38
CA THR A 46 10.84 -13.45 -9.56
C THR A 46 11.56 -13.01 -10.80
N ASP A 47 11.53 -13.84 -11.82
CA ASP A 47 12.03 -13.53 -13.16
C ASP A 47 10.89 -13.08 -14.08
N LYS A 48 9.69 -12.95 -13.55
CA LYS A 48 8.50 -12.55 -14.31
C LYS A 48 7.98 -11.22 -13.78
N ARG A 49 7.05 -10.64 -14.53
CA ARG A 49 6.37 -9.42 -14.11
C ARG A 49 5.63 -9.66 -12.80
N ARG A 50 5.74 -8.70 -11.91
CA ARG A 50 5.07 -8.79 -10.61
C ARG A 50 3.65 -8.31 -10.70
N ARG A 51 2.78 -8.96 -9.94
CA ARG A 51 1.39 -8.58 -9.81
C ARG A 51 1.01 -8.59 -8.34
N LEU A 52 0.18 -7.64 -7.95
CA LEU A 52 -0.41 -7.63 -6.64
C LEU A 52 -1.85 -8.12 -6.78
N ALA A 53 -2.20 -9.11 -5.99
CA ALA A 53 -3.53 -9.71 -6.05
C ALA A 53 -4.20 -9.62 -4.69
N VAL A 54 -5.52 -9.40 -4.71
CA VAL A 54 -6.35 -9.46 -3.51
C VAL A 54 -7.26 -10.67 -3.68
N SER A 55 -7.22 -11.56 -2.70
CA SER A 55 -8.05 -12.76 -2.72
C SER A 55 -8.85 -12.83 -1.42
N ASP A 56 -9.92 -13.61 -1.43
CA ASP A 56 -10.69 -13.88 -0.22
C ASP A 56 -10.10 -15.07 0.55
N GLU A 57 -10.73 -15.45 1.65
CA GLU A 57 -10.25 -16.54 2.50
C GLU A 57 -10.26 -17.90 1.80
N ASN A 58 -10.96 -18.04 0.70
CA ASN A 58 -11.00 -19.26 -0.12
C ASN A 58 -10.03 -19.22 -1.28
N ASN A 59 -9.12 -18.23 -1.29
CA ASN A 59 -8.14 -18.02 -2.36
C ASN A 59 -8.76 -17.64 -3.70
N LYS A 60 -10.00 -17.14 -3.68
CA LYS A 60 -10.63 -16.64 -4.90
C LYS A 60 -10.08 -15.26 -5.22
N LEU A 61 -9.60 -15.10 -6.44
CA LEU A 61 -9.04 -13.83 -6.89
C LEU A 61 -10.13 -12.77 -7.00
N LEU A 62 -9.98 -11.67 -6.24
CA LEU A 62 -10.92 -10.56 -6.24
C LEU A 62 -10.43 -9.41 -7.12
N LYS A 63 -9.13 -9.16 -7.12
CA LYS A 63 -8.55 -8.06 -7.86
C LYS A 63 -7.06 -8.31 -8.10
N GLU A 64 -6.56 -7.84 -9.22
CA GLU A 64 -5.15 -7.98 -9.57
C GLU A 64 -4.63 -6.67 -10.16
N ILE A 65 -3.42 -6.27 -9.77
CA ILE A 65 -2.77 -5.04 -10.22
C ILE A 65 -1.36 -5.39 -10.69
N ARG A 66 -1.00 -4.91 -11.87
CA ARG A 66 0.37 -5.02 -12.37
C ARG A 66 1.23 -3.94 -11.76
N LEU A 67 2.46 -4.30 -11.41
CA LEU A 67 3.41 -3.40 -10.75
C LEU A 67 4.64 -3.10 -11.60
N ASP A 68 4.62 -3.44 -12.84
CA ASP A 68 5.75 -3.20 -13.75
C ASP A 68 5.50 -2.09 -14.77
#